data_6c37a97d90cb0f61cd1d765b5ec65205
#
_entry.id   6c37a97d90cb0f61cd1d765b5ec65205
#
_cell.length_a   1.000
_cell.length_b   1.000
_cell.length_c   1.000
_cell.angle_alpha   90.00
_cell.angle_beta   90.00
_cell.angle_gamma   90.00
#
_symmetry.space_group_name_H-M   'P 1'
#
loop_
_entity.id
_entity.type
_entity.pdbx_description
1 polymer ?
#
loop_
_entity_poly.entity_id
_entity_poly.type
_entity_poly.pdbx_seq_one_letter_code
_entity_poly.pdbx_strand_id
1 'polypeptide(L)'
;MIRIYADVLVITEDKVFSLEFKMKEKIDPEEILQAAKYTEYLEVLFGPSYDVIPGLVLTRAEDLYRHEPIGGTDALLPVCSGDMLFNLFDEYLGFLQE
;
A
#
# COMPACT_ATOMS: atom_id res chain seq x y z
N MET A 1 15.69 1.61 17.36
CA MET A 1 14.92 0.39 17.04
C MET A 1 13.99 0.66 15.86
N ILE A 2 14.04 -0.20 14.90
CA ILE A 2 13.17 -0.08 13.74
C ILE A 2 11.85 -0.79 14.02
N ARG A 3 10.75 -0.06 13.86
CA ARG A 3 9.42 -0.66 13.98
C ARG A 3 8.91 -1.01 12.58
N ILE A 4 8.48 -2.25 12.44
CA ILE A 4 7.85 -2.71 11.21
C ILE A 4 6.36 -2.47 11.36
N TYR A 5 5.80 -1.64 10.48
CA TYR A 5 4.39 -1.28 10.50
C TYR A 5 3.56 -2.02 9.48
N ALA A 6 4.21 -2.67 8.52
CA ALA A 6 3.48 -3.45 7.54
C ALA A 6 3.10 -4.80 8.11
N ASP A 7 1.85 -5.18 7.94
CA ASP A 7 1.37 -6.48 8.38
C ASP A 7 1.79 -7.58 7.41
N VAL A 8 1.86 -7.26 6.11
CA VAL A 8 2.20 -8.22 5.07
C VAL A 8 3.08 -7.55 4.03
N LEU A 9 4.17 -8.20 3.68
CA LEU A 9 4.98 -7.83 2.52
C LEU A 9 4.77 -8.89 1.44
N VAL A 10 4.37 -8.43 0.25
CA VAL A 10 4.27 -9.31 -0.92
C VAL A 10 5.37 -8.92 -1.87
N ILE A 11 6.30 -9.84 -2.09
CA ILE A 11 7.49 -9.57 -2.90
C ILE A 11 7.38 -10.32 -4.22
N THR A 12 7.45 -9.60 -5.31
CA THR A 12 7.50 -10.16 -6.66
C THR A 12 8.90 -10.00 -7.23
N GLU A 13 9.07 -10.26 -8.50
CA GLU A 13 10.35 -10.14 -9.16
C GLU A 13 10.94 -8.72 -9.06
N ASP A 14 10.09 -7.69 -9.18
CA ASP A 14 10.53 -6.29 -9.21
C ASP A 14 9.71 -5.35 -8.33
N LYS A 15 8.77 -5.87 -7.53
CA LYS A 15 7.89 -5.05 -6.71
C LYS A 15 7.79 -5.59 -5.30
N VAL A 16 7.62 -4.67 -4.35
CA VAL A 16 7.34 -4.99 -2.97
C VAL A 16 6.05 -4.27 -2.57
N PHE A 17 5.01 -5.03 -2.27
CA PHE A 17 3.77 -4.47 -1.75
C PHE A 17 3.85 -4.48 -0.23
N SER A 18 3.73 -3.32 0.37
CA SER A 18 3.71 -3.17 1.83
C SER A 18 2.29 -2.89 2.26
N LEU A 19 1.61 -3.91 2.77
CA LEU A 19 0.19 -3.83 3.09
C LEU A 19 -0.02 -3.73 4.59
N GLU A 20 -0.83 -2.76 4.99
CA GLU A 20 -1.31 -2.64 6.36
C GLU A 20 -2.80 -2.88 6.39
N PHE A 21 -3.25 -3.72 7.31
CA PHE A 21 -4.66 -4.06 7.48
C PHE A 21 -5.19 -3.33 8.70
N LYS A 22 -6.25 -2.54 8.51
CA LYS A 22 -6.88 -1.76 9.57
C LYS A 22 -8.31 -2.23 9.75
N MET A 23 -8.70 -2.52 10.99
CA MET A 23 -10.07 -3.01 11.31
C MET A 23 -11.02 -1.82 11.46
N LYS A 24 -11.21 -1.08 10.38
CA LYS A 24 -12.03 0.13 10.37
C LYS A 24 -12.59 0.36 8.97
N GLU A 25 -13.49 1.31 8.84
CA GLU A 25 -14.13 1.65 7.57
C GLU A 25 -13.48 2.85 6.87
N LYS A 26 -12.85 3.74 7.64
CA LYS A 26 -12.28 4.98 7.11
C LYS A 26 -10.84 5.13 7.56
N ILE A 27 -10.05 5.78 6.73
CA ILE A 27 -8.64 6.00 7.00
C ILE A 27 -8.42 7.37 7.63
N ASP A 28 -7.48 7.46 8.55
CA ASP A 28 -7.03 8.73 9.13
C ASP A 28 -5.81 9.25 8.38
N PRO A 29 -5.66 10.59 8.26
CA PRO A 29 -4.49 11.17 7.57
C PRO A 29 -3.15 10.72 8.14
N GLU A 30 -3.08 10.47 9.44
CA GLU A 30 -1.85 9.98 10.07
C GLU A 30 -1.43 8.61 9.57
N GLU A 31 -2.40 7.76 9.23
CA GLU A 31 -2.10 6.43 8.71
C GLU A 31 -1.48 6.50 7.33
N ILE A 32 -1.90 7.48 6.53
CA ILE A 32 -1.30 7.72 5.21
C ILE A 32 0.15 8.16 5.37
N LEU A 33 0.42 9.07 6.31
CA LEU A 33 1.78 9.55 6.55
C LEU A 33 2.69 8.44 7.08
N GLN A 34 2.19 7.59 7.95
CA GLN A 34 2.96 6.46 8.48
C GLN A 34 3.32 5.47 7.37
N ALA A 35 2.35 5.16 6.50
CA ALA A 35 2.59 4.26 5.38
C ALA A 35 3.64 4.84 4.42
N ALA A 36 3.57 6.16 4.17
CA ALA A 36 4.54 6.82 3.32
C ALA A 36 5.94 6.77 3.90
N LYS A 37 6.09 7.02 5.19
CA LYS A 37 7.39 6.96 5.86
C LYS A 37 7.97 5.56 5.83
N TYR A 38 7.14 4.56 6.07
CA TYR A 38 7.60 3.19 6.03
C TYR A 38 8.04 2.78 4.63
N THR A 39 7.34 3.30 3.61
CA THR A 39 7.71 3.07 2.22
C THR A 39 9.11 3.59 1.92
N GLU A 40 9.44 4.79 2.39
CA GLU A 40 10.79 5.35 2.21
C GLU A 40 11.86 4.43 2.81
N TYR A 41 11.59 3.89 3.98
CA TYR A 41 12.50 2.95 4.61
C TYR A 41 12.68 1.68 3.78
N LEU A 42 11.58 1.13 3.27
CA LEU A 42 11.64 -0.07 2.44
C LEU A 42 12.35 0.17 1.11
N GLU A 43 12.22 1.35 0.54
CA GLU A 43 12.94 1.71 -0.69
C GLU A 43 14.46 1.65 -0.47
N VAL A 44 14.92 2.12 0.68
CA VAL A 44 16.35 2.03 1.03
C VAL A 44 16.74 0.58 1.23
N LEU A 45 15.91 -0.19 1.93
CA LEU A 45 16.22 -1.58 2.26
C LEU A 45 16.27 -2.49 1.03
N PHE A 46 15.32 -2.36 0.13
CA PHE A 46 15.23 -3.22 -1.07
C PHE A 46 16.06 -2.71 -2.24
N GLY A 47 16.38 -1.42 -2.25
CA GLY A 47 17.23 -0.83 -3.27
C GLY A 47 16.50 -0.47 -4.55
N PRO A 48 17.25 0.04 -5.57
CA PRO A 48 16.64 0.62 -6.76
C PRO A 48 16.03 -0.39 -7.74
N SER A 49 16.26 -1.67 -7.54
CA SER A 49 15.70 -2.71 -8.42
C SER A 49 14.25 -3.05 -8.10
N TYR A 50 13.72 -2.54 -7.00
CA TYR A 50 12.35 -2.83 -6.57
C TYR A 50 11.52 -1.57 -6.50
N ASP A 51 10.30 -1.66 -7.01
CA ASP A 51 9.28 -0.63 -6.76
C ASP A 51 8.53 -1.00 -5.49
N VAL A 52 8.56 -0.12 -4.51
CA VAL A 52 7.83 -0.33 -3.25
C VAL A 52 6.47 0.36 -3.35
N ILE A 53 5.42 -0.43 -3.20
CA ILE A 53 4.05 0.04 -3.33
C ILE A 53 3.35 -0.15 -1.98
N PRO A 54 3.06 0.95 -1.27
CA PRO A 54 2.29 0.85 -0.04
C PRO A 54 0.82 0.64 -0.34
N GLY A 55 0.11 -0.02 0.57
CA GLY A 55 -1.32 -0.18 0.45
C GLY A 55 -1.96 -0.27 1.82
N LEU A 56 -3.12 0.34 1.98
CA LEU A 56 -3.91 0.25 3.20
C LEU A 56 -5.19 -0.52 2.90
N VAL A 57 -5.45 -1.55 3.69
CA VAL A 57 -6.63 -2.39 3.53
C VAL A 57 -7.55 -2.16 4.72
N LEU A 58 -8.72 -1.60 4.45
CA LEU A 58 -9.73 -1.33 5.47
C LEU A 58 -10.68 -2.52 5.53
N THR A 59 -10.54 -3.36 6.56
CA THR A 59 -11.23 -4.65 6.61
C THR A 59 -12.72 -4.53 6.92
N ARG A 60 -13.20 -3.37 7.38
CA ARG A 60 -14.62 -3.13 7.63
C ARG A 60 -15.30 -2.31 6.54
N ALA A 61 -14.55 -1.90 5.52
CA ALA A 61 -15.11 -1.25 4.34
C ALA A 61 -15.50 -2.30 3.31
N GLU A 62 -16.36 -1.91 2.39
CA GLU A 62 -16.79 -2.76 1.28
C GLU A 62 -16.71 -1.99 -0.02
N ASP A 63 -16.38 -2.68 -1.08
CA ASP A 63 -16.41 -2.16 -2.45
C ASP A 63 -15.61 -0.86 -2.59
N LEU A 64 -14.48 -0.78 -1.88
CA LEU A 64 -13.65 0.42 -1.84
C LEU A 64 -12.32 0.18 -2.54
N TYR A 65 -12.01 1.02 -3.51
CA TYR A 65 -10.67 1.09 -4.10
C TYR A 65 -10.43 2.50 -4.59
N ARG A 66 -9.48 3.19 -3.98
CA ARG A 66 -9.15 4.56 -4.35
C ARG A 66 -7.69 4.86 -4.02
N HIS A 67 -7.22 6.03 -4.46
CA HIS A 67 -5.88 6.51 -4.19
C HIS A 67 -5.98 7.78 -3.36
N GLU A 68 -5.31 7.79 -2.21
CA GLU A 68 -5.27 8.95 -1.34
C GLU A 68 -3.99 9.73 -1.57
N PRO A 69 -4.06 11.07 -1.67
CA PRO A 69 -2.85 11.87 -1.83
C PRO A 69 -2.00 11.84 -0.57
N ILE A 70 -0.69 11.74 -0.79
CA ILE A 70 0.27 11.87 0.30
C ILE A 70 0.67 13.34 0.38
N GLY A 71 0.32 14.00 1.49
CA GLY A 71 0.51 15.43 1.65
C GLY A 71 1.93 15.89 1.37
N GLY A 72 2.07 16.98 0.61
CA GLY A 72 3.35 17.55 0.26
C GLY A 72 4.07 16.86 -0.89
N THR A 73 3.43 15.86 -1.53
CA THR A 73 4.03 15.14 -2.66
C THR A 73 3.00 14.94 -3.76
N ASP A 74 3.46 14.48 -4.93
CA ASP A 74 2.60 14.08 -6.03
C ASP A 74 2.23 12.59 -5.95
N ALA A 75 2.70 11.90 -4.93
CA ALA A 75 2.49 10.47 -4.78
C ALA A 75 1.09 10.16 -4.24
N LEU A 76 0.56 9.01 -4.64
CA LEU A 76 -0.75 8.53 -4.23
C LEU A 76 -0.60 7.18 -3.53
N LEU A 77 -1.40 6.96 -2.50
CA LEU A 77 -1.41 5.74 -1.72
C LEU A 77 -2.68 4.96 -2.02
N PRO A 78 -2.58 3.72 -2.52
CA PRO A 78 -3.77 2.89 -2.72
C PRO A 78 -4.42 2.51 -1.38
N VAL A 79 -5.73 2.66 -1.31
CA VAL A 79 -6.55 2.27 -0.16
C VAL A 79 -7.71 1.43 -0.68
N CYS A 80 -7.89 0.26 -0.11
CA CYS A 80 -8.96 -0.63 -0.56
C CYS A 80 -9.62 -1.36 0.60
N SER A 81 -10.82 -1.89 0.34
CA SER A 81 -11.44 -2.89 1.20
C SER A 81 -10.84 -4.26 0.89
N GLY A 82 -11.06 -5.23 1.77
CA GLY A 82 -10.52 -6.57 1.57
C GLY A 82 -11.01 -7.23 0.28
N ASP A 83 -12.30 -7.02 -0.06
CA ASP A 83 -12.88 -7.57 -1.28
C ASP A 83 -12.30 -6.95 -2.56
N MET A 84 -11.65 -5.81 -2.45
CA MET A 84 -11.04 -5.11 -3.60
C MET A 84 -9.51 -5.27 -3.66
N LEU A 85 -8.94 -6.12 -2.82
CA LEU A 85 -7.50 -6.30 -2.78
C LEU A 85 -6.92 -6.80 -4.12
N PHE A 86 -7.65 -7.66 -4.83
CA PHE A 86 -7.24 -8.11 -6.15
C PHE A 86 -7.08 -6.95 -7.11
N ASN A 87 -7.95 -5.94 -7.01
CA ASN A 87 -7.87 -4.76 -7.88
C ASN A 87 -6.59 -3.98 -7.66
N LEU A 88 -6.14 -3.91 -6.40
CA LEU A 88 -4.86 -3.28 -6.09
C LEU A 88 -3.72 -4.02 -6.79
N PHE A 89 -3.66 -5.33 -6.65
CA PHE A 89 -2.62 -6.11 -7.30
C PHE A 89 -2.72 -6.02 -8.83
N ASP A 90 -3.93 -6.06 -9.37
CA ASP A 90 -4.13 -5.98 -10.81
C ASP A 90 -3.62 -4.66 -11.39
N GLU A 91 -3.83 -3.56 -10.68
CA GLU A 91 -3.36 -2.25 -11.14
C GLU A 91 -1.85 -2.25 -11.38
N TYR A 92 -1.10 -2.87 -10.48
CA TYR A 92 0.36 -2.82 -10.52
C TYR A 92 0.99 -4.02 -11.22
N LEU A 93 0.32 -5.16 -11.26
CA LEU A 93 0.84 -6.38 -11.87
C LEU A 93 0.20 -6.74 -13.21
N GLY A 94 -0.95 -6.13 -13.53
CA GLY A 94 -1.57 -6.30 -14.83
C GLY A 94 -2.16 -7.69 -15.09
N PHE A 95 -2.77 -8.32 -14.09
CA PHE A 95 -3.33 -9.67 -14.25
C PHE A 95 -4.41 -9.76 -15.31
N LEU A 96 -5.19 -8.69 -15.49
CA LEU A 96 -6.30 -8.65 -16.43
C LEU A 96 -5.92 -8.02 -17.77
N GLN A 97 -4.68 -7.71 -18.00
CA GLN A 97 -4.22 -7.18 -19.27
C GLN A 97 -4.18 -8.29 -20.33
N GLU A 98 -4.62 -7.95 -21.52
CA GLU A 98 -4.57 -8.84 -22.67
C GLU A 98 -3.45 -8.47 -23.62
#